data_37387e72a7aa2b7e99924cd668e5b87b
#
_entry.id   37387e72a7aa2b7e99924cd668e5b87b
#
_cell.length_a   1.000
_cell.length_b   1.000
_cell.length_c   1.000
_cell.angle_alpha   90.00
_cell.angle_beta   90.00
_cell.angle_gamma   90.00
#
_symmetry.space_group_name_H-M   'P 1'
#
loop_
_entity.id
_entity.type
_entity.pdbx_description
1 polymer ?
#
loop_
_entity_poly.entity_id
_entity_poly.type
_entity_poly.pdbx_seq_one_letter_code
_entity_poly.pdbx_strand_id
1 'polypeptide(L)'
;MLVLVVTIFIVGYLMIAFEHPIKINKAASALLTGTILWILYVMNGPEFDSLVSSDGFKAFVQDPQVASLSLMEQCQQYIVSHQILVSIGEICQTLIFLVGAMIIVELIDVHGGFEFITNRITTRKTKPLLIMISILTFFMSSVLDNLTTSIVMIMLIRKIIADQKTRWFFGSMIVIAANSGGAWSPIGDMTTIMLWVKGNISTGETIPHLILPSLVSMFVPMLLMARQMKGSVTSPEQTTLSLENDGQANSPEEFFCFSASGTFVYLCFGHTLSVVCTGL
;
A
#
# COMPACT_ATOMS: atom_id res chain seq x y z
N MET A 1 6.17 4.48 33.58
CA MET A 1 5.45 4.95 32.38
C MET A 1 5.87 4.27 31.08
N LEU A 2 7.16 4.21 30.75
CA LEU A 2 7.65 3.62 29.47
C LEU A 2 7.11 2.19 29.22
N VAL A 3 7.12 1.32 30.23
CA VAL A 3 6.61 -0.06 30.13
C VAL A 3 5.12 -0.09 29.74
N LEU A 4 4.30 0.81 30.29
CA LEU A 4 2.87 0.91 29.96
C LEU A 4 2.67 1.31 28.49
N VAL A 5 3.39 2.34 28.03
CA VAL A 5 3.35 2.82 26.63
C VAL A 5 3.74 1.71 25.66
N VAL A 6 4.86 1.01 25.95
CA VAL A 6 5.33 -0.11 25.12
C VAL A 6 4.31 -1.26 25.12
N THR A 7 3.71 -1.58 26.27
CA THR A 7 2.70 -2.64 26.36
C THR A 7 1.46 -2.31 25.51
N ILE A 8 0.94 -1.08 25.61
CA ILE A 8 -0.21 -0.63 24.81
C ILE A 8 0.11 -0.64 23.32
N PHE A 9 1.33 -0.19 22.96
CA PHE A 9 1.79 -0.24 21.57
C PHE A 9 1.82 -1.68 21.03
N ILE A 10 2.40 -2.62 21.80
CA ILE A 10 2.46 -4.04 21.42
C ILE A 10 1.05 -4.63 21.27
N VAL A 11 0.16 -4.38 22.23
CA VAL A 11 -1.23 -4.86 22.18
C VAL A 11 -1.96 -4.29 20.96
N GLY A 12 -1.82 -2.98 20.70
CA GLY A 12 -2.41 -2.35 19.52
C GLY A 12 -1.88 -2.92 18.22
N TYR A 13 -0.57 -3.16 18.13
CA TYR A 13 0.05 -3.79 16.97
C TYR A 13 -0.44 -5.23 16.75
N LEU A 14 -0.59 -6.01 17.84
CA LEU A 14 -1.18 -7.33 17.76
C LEU A 14 -2.64 -7.29 17.29
N MET A 15 -3.44 -6.30 17.74
CA MET A 15 -4.81 -6.11 17.23
C MET A 15 -4.84 -5.82 15.72
N ILE A 16 -3.89 -5.04 15.21
CA ILE A 16 -3.75 -4.79 13.77
C ILE A 16 -3.35 -6.08 13.04
N ALA A 17 -2.38 -6.85 13.57
CA ALA A 17 -1.90 -8.08 12.95
C ALA A 17 -2.97 -9.20 12.95
N PHE A 18 -3.79 -9.26 13.99
CA PHE A 18 -4.86 -10.24 14.14
C PHE A 18 -6.25 -9.70 13.74
N GLU A 19 -6.31 -8.79 12.76
CA GLU A 19 -7.55 -8.23 12.24
C GLU A 19 -8.60 -9.31 11.89
N HIS A 20 -8.17 -10.36 11.18
CA HIS A 20 -9.06 -11.42 10.71
C HIS A 20 -9.77 -12.20 11.82
N PRO A 21 -9.09 -12.74 12.86
CA PRO A 21 -9.75 -13.45 13.95
C PRO A 21 -10.56 -12.53 14.86
N ILE A 22 -10.13 -11.28 15.07
CA ILE A 22 -10.79 -10.32 15.96
C ILE A 22 -11.97 -9.63 15.28
N LYS A 23 -12.01 -9.61 13.94
CA LYS A 23 -13.04 -8.92 13.11
C LYS A 23 -13.15 -7.41 13.39
N ILE A 24 -12.07 -6.78 13.83
CA ILE A 24 -11.97 -5.32 14.03
C ILE A 24 -11.09 -4.78 12.90
N ASN A 25 -11.55 -3.71 12.24
CA ASN A 25 -10.79 -3.06 11.18
C ASN A 25 -9.44 -2.54 11.70
N LYS A 26 -8.34 -2.85 11.01
CA LYS A 26 -6.98 -2.42 11.36
C LYS A 26 -6.83 -0.91 11.51
N ALA A 27 -7.54 -0.11 10.69
CA ALA A 27 -7.51 1.35 10.80
C ALA A 27 -8.13 1.84 12.12
N ALA A 28 -9.23 1.21 12.56
CA ALA A 28 -9.85 1.52 13.85
C ALA A 28 -8.92 1.15 15.01
N SER A 29 -8.27 -0.03 14.96
CA SER A 29 -7.28 -0.45 15.96
C SER A 29 -6.09 0.50 16.01
N ALA A 30 -5.58 0.94 14.86
CA ALA A 30 -4.45 1.88 14.77
C ALA A 30 -4.82 3.25 15.34
N LEU A 31 -5.98 3.81 14.97
CA LEU A 31 -6.46 5.10 15.47
C LEU A 31 -6.70 5.07 16.97
N LEU A 32 -7.34 4.02 17.48
CA LEU A 32 -7.59 3.85 18.92
C LEU A 32 -6.27 3.80 19.70
N THR A 33 -5.33 2.96 19.24
CA THR A 33 -4.01 2.83 19.85
C THR A 33 -3.24 4.14 19.85
N GLY A 34 -3.21 4.84 18.71
CA GLY A 34 -2.56 6.13 18.58
C GLY A 34 -3.18 7.19 19.51
N THR A 35 -4.51 7.26 19.59
CA THR A 35 -5.21 8.20 20.47
C THR A 35 -4.90 7.92 21.95
N ILE A 36 -4.92 6.65 22.37
CA ILE A 36 -4.60 6.27 23.75
C ILE A 36 -3.14 6.65 24.08
N LEU A 37 -2.21 6.38 23.17
CA LEU A 37 -0.79 6.72 23.38
C LEU A 37 -0.58 8.23 23.48
N TRP A 38 -1.26 9.04 22.65
CA TRP A 38 -1.21 10.50 22.74
C TRP A 38 -1.77 11.01 24.06
N ILE A 39 -2.92 10.49 24.52
CA ILE A 39 -3.52 10.86 25.82
C ILE A 39 -2.53 10.57 26.95
N LEU A 40 -1.94 9.35 26.96
CA LEU A 40 -0.95 8.98 27.98
C LEU A 40 0.28 9.89 27.95
N TYR A 41 0.75 10.25 26.77
CA TYR A 41 1.89 11.14 26.60
C TYR A 41 1.61 12.55 27.13
N VAL A 42 0.44 13.11 26.82
CA VAL A 42 0.02 14.43 27.33
C VAL A 42 -0.18 14.41 28.85
N MET A 43 -0.76 13.35 29.40
CA MET A 43 -1.04 13.26 30.84
C MET A 43 0.22 13.00 31.69
N ASN A 44 1.29 12.53 31.09
CA ASN A 44 2.53 12.15 31.81
C ASN A 44 3.78 12.80 31.22
N GLY A 45 3.62 13.96 30.60
CA GLY A 45 4.72 14.69 29.95
C GLY A 45 6.02 14.82 30.77
N PRO A 46 5.97 15.18 32.08
CA PRO A 46 7.15 15.29 32.92
C PRO A 46 7.95 14.00 33.15
N GLU A 47 7.34 12.83 32.97
CA GLU A 47 8.03 11.53 33.09
C GLU A 47 8.85 11.14 31.84
N PHE A 48 8.76 11.93 30.78
CA PHE A 48 9.50 11.71 29.55
C PHE A 48 10.73 12.63 29.49
N ASP A 49 11.88 12.15 29.94
CA ASP A 49 13.14 12.89 29.95
C ASP A 49 13.50 13.45 28.56
N SER A 50 13.16 12.75 27.50
CA SER A 50 13.38 13.18 26.11
C SER A 50 12.60 14.44 25.75
N LEU A 51 11.40 14.64 26.32
CA LEU A 51 10.61 15.84 26.17
C LEU A 51 11.25 17.02 26.90
N VAL A 52 11.49 16.83 28.21
CA VAL A 52 11.98 17.88 29.10
C VAL A 52 13.40 18.33 28.74
N SER A 53 14.23 17.41 28.23
CA SER A 53 15.60 17.71 27.79
C SER A 53 15.68 18.32 26.38
N SER A 54 14.60 18.30 25.61
CA SER A 54 14.58 18.82 24.23
C SER A 54 14.83 20.33 24.18
N ASP A 55 15.60 20.78 23.17
CA ASP A 55 15.91 22.19 22.98
C ASP A 55 14.66 23.01 22.67
N GLY A 56 13.69 22.42 21.97
CA GLY A 56 12.40 23.05 21.68
C GLY A 56 11.57 23.32 22.95
N PHE A 57 11.52 22.38 23.89
CA PHE A 57 10.85 22.57 25.16
C PHE A 57 11.55 23.62 26.03
N LYS A 58 12.88 23.59 26.11
CA LYS A 58 13.67 24.59 26.84
C LYS A 58 13.48 26.01 26.30
N ALA A 59 13.38 26.17 24.98
CA ALA A 59 13.09 27.46 24.37
C ALA A 59 11.66 27.92 24.67
N PHE A 60 10.70 27.00 24.64
CA PHE A 60 9.29 27.29 24.92
C PHE A 60 9.05 27.77 26.37
N VAL A 61 9.75 27.18 27.35
CA VAL A 61 9.62 27.56 28.76
C VAL A 61 10.28 28.91 29.08
N GLN A 62 11.08 29.50 28.18
CA GLN A 62 11.62 30.85 28.35
C GLN A 62 10.59 31.95 28.21
N ASP A 63 9.39 31.65 27.65
CA ASP A 63 8.29 32.61 27.60
C ASP A 63 7.80 32.92 29.03
N PRO A 64 7.75 34.21 29.47
CA PRO A 64 7.32 34.57 30.80
C PRO A 64 5.93 34.09 31.19
N GLN A 65 5.05 33.93 30.20
CA GLN A 65 3.68 33.43 30.44
C GLN A 65 3.69 31.93 30.77
N VAL A 66 4.55 31.17 30.12
CA VAL A 66 4.69 29.73 30.32
C VAL A 66 5.54 29.41 31.56
N ALA A 67 6.58 30.19 31.82
CA ALA A 67 7.48 30.00 32.97
C ALA A 67 6.77 30.06 34.33
N SER A 68 5.61 30.71 34.40
CA SER A 68 4.79 30.80 35.62
C SER A 68 3.94 29.55 35.89
N LEU A 69 3.80 28.66 34.91
CA LEU A 69 2.98 27.43 35.01
C LEU A 69 3.73 26.30 35.71
N SER A 70 2.99 25.33 36.23
CA SER A 70 3.57 24.10 36.73
C SER A 70 4.24 23.30 35.61
N LEU A 71 5.26 22.48 35.92
CA LEU A 71 5.95 21.64 34.93
C LEU A 71 4.98 20.77 34.13
N MET A 72 3.93 20.27 34.76
CA MET A 72 2.89 19.48 34.10
C MET A 72 2.15 20.32 33.03
N GLU A 73 1.73 21.52 33.39
CA GLU A 73 1.02 22.42 32.47
C GLU A 73 1.92 22.89 31.33
N GLN A 74 3.20 23.17 31.60
CA GLN A 74 4.19 23.50 30.60
C GLN A 74 4.36 22.36 29.58
N CYS A 75 4.51 21.11 30.04
CA CYS A 75 4.58 19.93 29.18
C CYS A 75 3.29 19.74 28.36
N GLN A 76 2.12 19.83 28.97
CA GLN A 76 0.84 19.67 28.28
C GLN A 76 0.67 20.74 27.20
N GLN A 77 0.95 21.99 27.52
CA GLN A 77 0.81 23.09 26.57
C GLN A 77 1.82 22.93 25.40
N TYR A 78 3.05 22.55 25.67
CA TYR A 78 4.05 22.32 24.62
C TYR A 78 3.66 21.14 23.71
N ILE A 79 3.25 20.01 24.29
CA ILE A 79 2.83 18.84 23.52
C ILE A 79 1.66 19.20 22.61
N VAL A 80 0.62 19.85 23.14
CA VAL A 80 -0.60 20.16 22.38
C VAL A 80 -0.35 21.23 21.31
N SER A 81 0.34 22.32 21.66
CA SER A 81 0.52 23.46 20.76
C SER A 81 1.64 23.30 19.73
N HIS A 82 2.63 22.43 20.00
CA HIS A 82 3.78 22.25 19.11
C HIS A 82 3.85 20.83 18.56
N GLN A 83 3.94 19.80 19.40
CA GLN A 83 4.21 18.46 18.91
C GLN A 83 3.02 17.84 18.16
N ILE A 84 1.81 17.95 18.71
CA ILE A 84 0.59 17.43 18.05
C ILE A 84 0.33 18.17 16.74
N LEU A 85 0.40 19.49 16.74
CA LEU A 85 0.15 20.29 15.53
C LEU A 85 1.19 20.01 14.43
N VAL A 86 2.48 19.89 14.78
CA VAL A 86 3.53 19.54 13.82
C VAL A 86 3.30 18.15 13.27
N SER A 87 3.01 17.15 14.13
CA SER A 87 2.74 15.78 13.69
C SER A 87 1.52 15.68 12.77
N ILE A 88 0.42 16.39 13.09
CA ILE A 88 -0.76 16.45 12.24
C ILE A 88 -0.41 17.14 10.91
N GLY A 89 0.36 18.22 10.93
CA GLY A 89 0.81 18.91 9.73
C GLY A 89 1.59 18.00 8.78
N GLU A 90 2.53 17.21 9.30
CA GLU A 90 3.31 16.25 8.52
C GLU A 90 2.44 15.14 7.92
N ILE A 91 1.45 14.63 8.70
CA ILE A 91 0.51 13.63 8.22
C ILE A 91 -0.37 14.23 7.11
N CYS A 92 -0.92 15.43 7.31
CA CYS A 92 -1.74 16.11 6.31
C CYS A 92 -0.96 16.38 5.02
N GLN A 93 0.30 16.83 5.12
CA GLN A 93 1.16 17.03 3.95
C GLN A 93 1.32 15.74 3.15
N THR A 94 1.58 14.64 3.82
CA THR A 94 1.73 13.32 3.19
C THR A 94 0.41 12.87 2.54
N LEU A 95 -0.73 13.04 3.22
CA LEU A 95 -2.04 12.67 2.69
C LEU A 95 -2.42 13.49 1.45
N ILE A 96 -2.18 14.82 1.47
CA ILE A 96 -2.45 15.69 0.32
C ILE A 96 -1.60 15.26 -0.88
N PHE A 97 -0.31 14.96 -0.65
CA PHE A 97 0.57 14.46 -1.71
C PHE A 97 0.06 13.15 -2.31
N LEU A 98 -0.33 12.18 -1.46
CA LEU A 98 -0.88 10.89 -1.90
C LEU A 98 -2.16 11.04 -2.70
N VAL A 99 -3.11 11.84 -2.20
CA VAL A 99 -4.38 12.10 -2.92
C VAL A 99 -4.10 12.74 -4.27
N GLY A 100 -3.19 13.72 -4.35
CA GLY A 100 -2.78 14.35 -5.61
C GLY A 100 -2.17 13.34 -6.59
N ALA A 101 -1.28 12.49 -6.12
CA ALA A 101 -0.67 11.44 -6.95
C ALA A 101 -1.71 10.45 -7.47
N MET A 102 -2.63 9.98 -6.61
CA MET A 102 -3.70 9.05 -7.00
C MET A 102 -4.64 9.67 -8.04
N ILE A 103 -5.00 10.95 -7.90
CA ILE A 103 -5.84 11.65 -8.89
C ILE A 103 -5.15 11.69 -10.27
N ILE A 104 -3.85 11.96 -10.32
CA ILE A 104 -3.09 11.98 -11.57
C ILE A 104 -3.09 10.60 -12.22
N VAL A 105 -2.84 9.54 -11.44
CA VAL A 105 -2.83 8.16 -11.94
C VAL A 105 -4.20 7.75 -12.46
N GLU A 106 -5.27 8.05 -11.72
CA GLU A 106 -6.65 7.78 -12.14
C GLU A 106 -7.00 8.52 -13.44
N LEU A 107 -6.57 9.77 -13.56
CA LEU A 107 -6.77 10.55 -14.79
C LEU A 107 -6.07 9.91 -16.00
N ILE A 108 -4.87 9.39 -15.83
CA ILE A 108 -4.13 8.65 -16.86
C ILE A 108 -4.86 7.37 -17.24
N ASP A 109 -5.38 6.62 -16.27
CA ASP A 109 -6.10 5.36 -16.51
C ASP A 109 -7.41 5.58 -17.26
N VAL A 110 -8.24 6.53 -16.82
CA VAL A 110 -9.52 6.89 -17.47
C VAL A 110 -9.33 7.31 -18.90
N HIS A 111 -8.20 7.96 -19.23
CA HIS A 111 -7.88 8.36 -20.61
C HIS A 111 -7.16 7.27 -21.43
N GLY A 112 -7.14 6.02 -20.93
CA GLY A 112 -6.52 4.90 -21.63
C GLY A 112 -4.99 4.96 -21.71
N GLY A 113 -4.34 5.72 -20.82
CA GLY A 113 -2.88 5.86 -20.82
C GLY A 113 -2.13 4.53 -20.67
N PHE A 114 -2.76 3.53 -20.06
CA PHE A 114 -2.19 2.19 -19.93
C PHE A 114 -2.54 1.25 -21.07
N GLU A 115 -3.49 1.61 -21.96
CA GLU A 115 -3.83 0.79 -23.14
C GLU A 115 -2.67 0.65 -24.11
N PHE A 116 -1.85 1.68 -24.25
CA PHE A 116 -0.63 1.60 -25.07
C PHE A 116 0.29 0.46 -24.63
N ILE A 117 0.40 0.23 -23.33
CA ILE A 117 1.21 -0.84 -22.74
C ILE A 117 0.53 -2.19 -22.94
N THR A 118 -0.77 -2.26 -22.72
CA THR A 118 -1.56 -3.50 -22.83
C THR A 118 -1.63 -4.02 -24.25
N ASN A 119 -1.77 -3.13 -25.24
CA ASN A 119 -1.85 -3.47 -26.66
C ASN A 119 -0.51 -4.01 -27.22
N ARG A 120 0.60 -3.79 -26.51
CA ARG A 120 1.91 -4.32 -26.90
C ARG A 120 2.10 -5.78 -26.48
N ILE A 121 1.23 -6.33 -25.63
CA ILE A 121 1.31 -7.69 -25.11
C ILE A 121 0.66 -8.66 -26.11
N THR A 122 1.42 -9.12 -27.10
CA THR A 122 0.94 -10.05 -28.13
C THR A 122 1.28 -11.51 -27.86
N THR A 123 2.18 -11.77 -26.90
CA THR A 123 2.71 -13.11 -26.61
C THR A 123 1.71 -13.97 -25.85
N ARG A 124 1.42 -15.16 -26.39
CA ARG A 124 0.51 -16.17 -25.80
C ARG A 124 1.25 -17.30 -25.05
N LYS A 125 2.57 -17.40 -25.16
CA LYS A 125 3.34 -18.41 -24.43
C LYS A 125 3.46 -18.01 -22.97
N THR A 126 3.14 -18.93 -22.05
CA THR A 126 3.05 -18.66 -20.60
C THR A 126 4.33 -18.10 -20.00
N LYS A 127 5.50 -18.70 -20.31
CA LYS A 127 6.79 -18.26 -19.75
C LYS A 127 7.19 -16.83 -20.18
N PRO A 128 7.30 -16.52 -21.49
CA PRO A 128 7.68 -15.17 -21.90
C PRO A 128 6.63 -14.12 -21.50
N LEU A 129 5.35 -14.50 -21.43
CA LEU A 129 4.30 -13.63 -20.92
C LEU A 129 4.51 -13.27 -19.44
N LEU A 130 4.83 -14.27 -18.58
CA LEU A 130 5.14 -14.07 -17.17
C LEU A 130 6.32 -13.11 -17.00
N ILE A 131 7.41 -13.35 -17.71
CA ILE A 131 8.61 -12.52 -17.65
C ILE A 131 8.30 -11.07 -18.07
N MET A 132 7.60 -10.90 -19.19
CA MET A 132 7.24 -9.59 -19.71
C MET A 132 6.35 -8.83 -18.73
N ILE A 133 5.29 -9.46 -18.18
CA ILE A 133 4.40 -8.86 -17.21
C ILE A 133 5.15 -8.50 -15.92
N SER A 134 6.03 -9.38 -15.42
CA SER A 134 6.81 -9.11 -14.21
C SER A 134 7.74 -7.90 -14.37
N ILE A 135 8.46 -7.82 -15.48
CA ILE A 135 9.36 -6.69 -15.77
C ILE A 135 8.55 -5.40 -15.93
N LEU A 136 7.46 -5.47 -16.68
CA LEU A 136 6.58 -4.32 -16.88
C LEU A 136 6.02 -3.81 -15.56
N THR A 137 5.49 -4.71 -14.72
CA THR A 137 4.96 -4.39 -13.39
C THR A 137 6.02 -3.74 -12.52
N PHE A 138 7.24 -4.26 -12.51
CA PHE A 138 8.36 -3.73 -11.74
C PHE A 138 8.67 -2.27 -12.08
N PHE A 139 8.79 -1.95 -13.37
CA PHE A 139 9.06 -0.58 -13.80
C PHE A 139 7.85 0.34 -13.65
N MET A 140 6.64 -0.14 -13.90
CA MET A 140 5.43 0.64 -13.66
C MET A 140 5.30 1.02 -12.19
N SER A 141 5.54 0.09 -11.28
CA SER A 141 5.43 0.34 -9.85
C SER A 141 6.49 1.30 -9.29
N SER A 142 7.59 1.50 -10.00
CA SER A 142 8.57 2.51 -9.60
C SER A 142 8.13 3.95 -9.87
N VAL A 143 7.14 4.14 -10.75
CA VAL A 143 6.57 5.45 -11.14
C VAL A 143 5.18 5.66 -10.54
N LEU A 144 4.36 4.59 -10.60
CA LEU A 144 3.08 4.51 -9.93
C LEU A 144 3.29 3.85 -8.56
N ASP A 145 2.31 3.93 -7.68
CA ASP A 145 2.38 3.15 -6.45
C ASP A 145 2.19 1.64 -6.71
N ASN A 146 2.66 0.82 -5.76
CA ASN A 146 2.58 -0.65 -5.86
C ASN A 146 1.14 -1.18 -5.85
N LEU A 147 0.23 -0.50 -5.14
CA LEU A 147 -1.17 -0.90 -5.05
C LEU A 147 -1.89 -0.67 -6.39
N THR A 148 -1.81 0.55 -6.93
CA THR A 148 -2.43 0.91 -8.21
C THR A 148 -1.87 0.05 -9.35
N THR A 149 -0.55 -0.10 -9.41
CA THR A 149 0.10 -0.97 -10.40
C THR A 149 -0.39 -2.41 -10.32
N SER A 150 -0.53 -2.96 -9.10
CA SER A 150 -1.05 -4.33 -8.92
C SER A 150 -2.47 -4.46 -9.44
N ILE A 151 -3.36 -3.50 -9.14
CA ILE A 151 -4.75 -3.50 -9.58
C ILE A 151 -4.82 -3.46 -11.12
N VAL A 152 -4.14 -2.50 -11.74
CA VAL A 152 -4.11 -2.34 -13.21
C VAL A 152 -3.61 -3.60 -13.89
N MET A 153 -2.49 -4.17 -13.42
CA MET A 153 -1.90 -5.36 -14.01
C MET A 153 -2.75 -6.63 -13.78
N ILE A 154 -3.44 -6.75 -12.65
CA ILE A 154 -4.39 -7.85 -12.40
C ILE A 154 -5.61 -7.71 -13.32
N MET A 155 -6.16 -6.53 -13.53
CA MET A 155 -7.24 -6.29 -14.51
C MET A 155 -6.78 -6.67 -15.92
N LEU A 156 -5.55 -6.34 -16.29
CA LEU A 156 -4.99 -6.71 -17.57
C LEU A 156 -4.90 -8.22 -17.76
N ILE A 157 -4.35 -8.97 -16.80
CA ILE A 157 -4.24 -10.43 -16.95
C ILE A 157 -5.60 -11.13 -16.98
N ARG A 158 -6.64 -10.55 -16.36
CA ARG A 158 -8.02 -11.06 -16.46
C ARG A 158 -8.56 -11.01 -17.89
N LYS A 159 -8.15 -10.01 -18.68
CA LYS A 159 -8.51 -9.89 -20.12
C LYS A 159 -7.71 -10.86 -21.01
N ILE A 160 -6.51 -11.29 -20.56
CA ILE A 160 -5.59 -12.09 -21.40
C ILE A 160 -5.71 -13.58 -21.09
N ILE A 161 -5.96 -13.95 -19.82
CA ILE A 161 -5.88 -15.33 -19.31
C ILE A 161 -7.27 -15.81 -18.88
N ALA A 162 -7.80 -16.83 -19.56
CA ALA A 162 -9.08 -17.44 -19.21
C ALA A 162 -8.98 -18.35 -17.96
N ASP A 163 -7.88 -19.13 -17.86
CA ASP A 163 -7.69 -20.10 -16.79
C ASP A 163 -7.44 -19.45 -15.43
N GLN A 164 -8.29 -19.77 -14.45
CA GLN A 164 -8.26 -19.22 -13.10
C GLN A 164 -6.96 -19.55 -12.36
N LYS A 165 -6.47 -20.79 -12.44
CA LYS A 165 -5.25 -21.20 -11.74
C LYS A 165 -4.03 -20.44 -12.26
N THR A 166 -3.93 -20.31 -13.57
CA THR A 166 -2.88 -19.52 -14.21
C THR A 166 -2.95 -18.04 -13.82
N ARG A 167 -4.16 -17.46 -13.74
CA ARG A 167 -4.34 -16.09 -13.25
C ARG A 167 -3.85 -15.89 -11.83
N TRP A 168 -4.07 -16.85 -10.92
CA TRP A 168 -3.55 -16.78 -9.55
C TRP A 168 -2.02 -16.74 -9.52
N PHE A 169 -1.37 -17.56 -10.32
CA PHE A 169 0.09 -17.55 -10.43
C PHE A 169 0.62 -16.21 -10.94
N PHE A 170 0.02 -15.69 -12.00
CA PHE A 170 0.38 -14.38 -12.52
C PHE A 170 0.10 -13.26 -11.51
N GLY A 171 -1.06 -13.29 -10.84
CA GLY A 171 -1.41 -12.33 -9.81
C GLY A 171 -0.41 -12.31 -8.65
N SER A 172 0.01 -13.48 -8.17
CA SER A 172 1.04 -13.59 -7.14
C SER A 172 2.36 -12.96 -7.58
N MET A 173 2.77 -13.20 -8.84
CA MET A 173 4.00 -12.62 -9.38
C MET A 173 3.89 -11.10 -9.57
N ILE A 174 2.72 -10.60 -9.99
CA ILE A 174 2.45 -9.16 -10.11
C ILE A 174 2.62 -8.48 -8.76
N VAL A 175 2.03 -9.03 -7.70
CA VAL A 175 2.15 -8.45 -6.35
C VAL A 175 3.61 -8.40 -5.90
N ILE A 176 4.38 -9.48 -6.13
CA ILE A 176 5.81 -9.51 -5.80
C ILE A 176 6.57 -8.47 -6.63
N ALA A 177 6.34 -8.41 -7.94
CA ALA A 177 7.01 -7.49 -8.84
C ALA A 177 6.66 -6.03 -8.55
N ALA A 178 5.40 -5.74 -8.20
CA ALA A 178 4.95 -4.40 -7.83
C ALA A 178 5.61 -3.92 -6.53
N ASN A 179 5.62 -4.74 -5.48
CA ASN A 179 6.29 -4.37 -4.23
C ASN A 179 7.80 -4.22 -4.41
N SER A 180 8.44 -5.13 -5.15
CA SER A 180 9.87 -5.01 -5.46
C SER A 180 10.16 -3.77 -6.32
N GLY A 181 9.29 -3.44 -7.27
CA GLY A 181 9.43 -2.26 -8.13
C GLY A 181 9.22 -0.95 -7.38
N GLY A 182 8.29 -0.91 -6.43
CA GLY A 182 8.04 0.26 -5.59
C GLY A 182 9.17 0.54 -4.59
N ALA A 183 9.82 -0.50 -4.07
CA ALA A 183 10.75 -0.38 -2.96
C ALA A 183 12.02 0.46 -3.26
N TRP A 184 12.53 0.45 -4.49
CA TRP A 184 13.76 1.18 -4.86
C TRP A 184 13.53 2.62 -5.30
N SER A 185 12.28 2.97 -5.60
CA SER A 185 11.91 4.33 -6.02
C SER A 185 11.36 5.13 -4.83
N PRO A 186 11.71 6.40 -4.68
CA PRO A 186 11.14 7.27 -3.62
C PRO A 186 9.63 7.47 -3.75
N ILE A 187 9.06 7.26 -4.94
CA ILE A 187 7.64 7.52 -5.25
C ILE A 187 6.83 6.21 -5.34
N GLY A 188 7.50 5.08 -5.59
CA GLY A 188 6.85 3.80 -5.89
C GLY A 188 6.20 3.07 -4.71
N ASP A 189 6.44 3.51 -3.47
CA ASP A 189 5.82 2.94 -2.25
C ASP A 189 5.47 4.06 -1.27
N MET A 190 4.28 3.95 -0.65
CA MET A 190 3.78 4.92 0.32
C MET A 190 4.74 5.13 1.49
N THR A 191 5.36 4.07 1.98
CA THR A 191 6.32 4.14 3.09
C THR A 191 7.59 4.91 2.70
N THR A 192 8.08 4.70 1.50
CA THR A 192 9.25 5.40 0.96
C THR A 192 8.95 6.87 0.70
N ILE A 193 7.74 7.19 0.19
CA ILE A 193 7.26 8.57 0.03
C ILE A 193 7.28 9.31 1.36
N MET A 194 6.75 8.71 2.42
CA MET A 194 6.72 9.32 3.75
C MET A 194 8.11 9.64 4.27
N LEU A 195 9.06 8.74 4.11
CA LEU A 195 10.45 8.95 4.53
C LEU A 195 11.15 10.03 3.69
N TRP A 196 10.86 10.07 2.39
CA TRP A 196 11.43 11.05 1.47
C TRP A 196 10.89 12.46 1.72
N VAL A 197 9.59 12.62 1.88
CA VAL A 197 8.95 13.92 2.17
C VAL A 197 9.44 14.50 3.51
N LYS A 198 9.70 13.63 4.50
CA LYS A 198 10.30 14.03 5.78
C LYS A 198 11.79 14.32 5.72
N GLY A 199 12.44 14.12 4.58
CA GLY A 199 13.88 14.34 4.41
C GLY A 199 14.77 13.28 5.09
N ASN A 200 14.20 12.14 5.52
CA ASN A 200 14.94 11.06 6.16
C ASN A 200 15.75 10.23 5.16
N ILE A 201 15.37 10.25 3.89
CA ILE A 201 16.08 9.58 2.79
C ILE A 201 16.24 10.53 1.62
N SER A 202 17.34 10.39 0.88
CA SER A 202 17.60 11.12 -0.36
C SER A 202 17.44 10.19 -1.57
N THR A 203 16.94 10.72 -2.67
CA THR A 203 16.77 9.96 -3.93
C THR A 203 18.11 9.40 -4.42
N GLY A 204 19.18 10.18 -4.30
CA GLY A 204 20.52 9.80 -4.76
C GLY A 204 21.14 8.62 -4.01
N GLU A 205 20.75 8.41 -2.76
CA GLU A 205 21.22 7.29 -1.94
C GLU A 205 20.29 6.10 -2.00
N THR A 206 18.97 6.34 -2.00
CA THR A 206 17.97 5.28 -1.97
C THR A 206 18.01 4.41 -3.23
N ILE A 207 18.06 5.03 -4.41
CA ILE A 207 18.04 4.30 -5.69
C ILE A 207 19.21 3.34 -5.83
N PRO A 208 20.50 3.75 -5.69
CA PRO A 208 21.63 2.84 -5.88
C PRO A 208 21.67 1.70 -4.87
N HIS A 209 21.23 1.94 -3.64
CA HIS A 209 21.27 0.93 -2.58
C HIS A 209 20.14 -0.09 -2.68
N LEU A 210 18.94 0.32 -3.11
CA LEU A 210 17.76 -0.54 -3.12
C LEU A 210 17.47 -1.20 -4.48
N ILE A 211 17.98 -0.70 -5.60
CA ILE A 211 17.69 -1.26 -6.91
C ILE A 211 18.17 -2.72 -7.05
N LEU A 212 19.35 -3.04 -6.54
CA LEU A 212 19.92 -4.38 -6.62
C LEU A 212 19.14 -5.40 -5.77
N PRO A 213 18.87 -5.15 -4.47
CA PRO A 213 17.99 -6.01 -3.67
C PRO A 213 16.59 -6.18 -4.27
N SER A 214 16.00 -5.11 -4.81
CA SER A 214 14.68 -5.13 -5.44
C SER A 214 14.66 -5.99 -6.71
N LEU A 215 15.70 -5.90 -7.55
CA LEU A 215 15.84 -6.76 -8.71
C LEU A 215 15.94 -8.23 -8.30
N VAL A 216 16.77 -8.56 -7.32
CA VAL A 216 16.91 -9.93 -6.82
C VAL A 216 15.59 -10.45 -6.26
N SER A 217 14.85 -9.62 -5.49
CA SER A 217 13.54 -9.93 -4.93
C SER A 217 12.50 -10.25 -6.01
N MET A 218 12.56 -9.60 -7.16
CA MET A 218 11.69 -9.89 -8.32
C MET A 218 12.19 -11.11 -9.11
N PHE A 219 13.49 -11.17 -9.47
CA PHE A 219 14.01 -12.17 -10.40
C PHE A 219 13.98 -13.58 -9.82
N VAL A 220 14.26 -13.75 -8.52
CA VAL A 220 14.29 -15.08 -7.90
C VAL A 220 12.91 -15.77 -7.96
N PRO A 221 11.81 -15.16 -7.47
CA PRO A 221 10.48 -15.75 -7.60
C PRO A 221 10.05 -15.93 -9.07
N MET A 222 10.34 -14.95 -9.93
CA MET A 222 10.00 -15.01 -11.35
C MET A 222 10.64 -16.24 -12.04
N LEU A 223 11.92 -16.52 -11.78
CA LEU A 223 12.61 -17.68 -12.34
C LEU A 223 12.06 -19.01 -11.80
N LEU A 224 11.77 -19.06 -10.50
CA LEU A 224 11.17 -20.25 -9.88
C LEU A 224 9.79 -20.54 -10.48
N MET A 225 8.93 -19.51 -10.61
CA MET A 225 7.60 -19.63 -11.18
C MET A 225 7.67 -19.96 -12.68
N ALA A 226 8.56 -19.34 -13.45
CA ALA A 226 8.75 -19.63 -14.87
C ALA A 226 9.18 -21.09 -15.13
N ARG A 227 9.92 -21.73 -14.20
CA ARG A 227 10.28 -23.13 -14.31
C ARG A 227 9.09 -24.07 -14.15
N GLN A 228 8.13 -23.70 -13.31
CA GLN A 228 6.94 -24.52 -13.05
C GLN A 228 5.87 -24.37 -14.16
N MET A 229 5.86 -23.25 -14.87
CA MET A 229 4.89 -22.98 -15.92
C MET A 229 5.28 -23.63 -17.24
N LYS A 230 4.30 -24.30 -17.89
CA LYS A 230 4.42 -24.89 -19.23
C LYS A 230 3.14 -24.61 -20.03
N GLY A 231 3.27 -24.48 -21.35
CA GLY A 231 2.13 -24.35 -22.26
C GLY A 231 1.89 -22.92 -22.75
N SER A 232 0.72 -22.70 -23.28
CA SER A 232 0.22 -21.42 -23.81
C SER A 232 -1.08 -21.01 -23.09
N VAL A 233 -1.31 -19.71 -23.06
CA VAL A 233 -2.48 -19.10 -22.43
C VAL A 233 -3.60 -18.97 -23.45
N THR A 234 -4.82 -19.37 -23.09
CA THR A 234 -6.05 -19.16 -23.89
C THR A 234 -6.72 -17.85 -23.47
N SER A 235 -7.19 -17.07 -24.44
CA SER A 235 -7.96 -15.85 -24.19
C SER A 235 -9.39 -16.18 -23.78
N PRO A 236 -10.03 -15.38 -22.89
CA PRO A 236 -11.45 -15.53 -22.56
C PRO A 236 -12.37 -15.49 -23.79
N GLU A 237 -12.10 -14.65 -24.78
CA GLU A 237 -12.86 -14.59 -26.04
C GLU A 237 -12.83 -15.90 -26.83
N GLN A 238 -11.68 -16.59 -26.85
CA GLN A 238 -11.56 -17.88 -27.53
C GLN A 238 -12.29 -19.00 -26.76
N THR A 239 -12.37 -18.89 -25.45
CA THR A 239 -13.07 -19.86 -24.61
C THR A 239 -14.58 -19.72 -24.76
N THR A 240 -15.12 -18.50 -24.86
CA THR A 240 -16.55 -18.27 -25.11
C THR A 240 -16.97 -18.77 -26.49
N LEU A 241 -16.18 -18.52 -27.52
CA LEU A 241 -16.45 -19.02 -28.89
C LEU A 241 -16.41 -20.57 -28.97
N SER A 242 -15.52 -21.22 -28.22
CA SER A 242 -15.46 -22.69 -28.17
C SER A 242 -16.64 -23.30 -27.39
N LEU A 243 -17.08 -22.66 -26.30
CA LEU A 243 -18.22 -23.10 -25.50
C LEU A 243 -19.53 -22.87 -26.21
N GLU A 244 -19.66 -21.82 -27.01
CA GLU A 244 -20.85 -21.56 -27.83
C GLU A 244 -20.99 -22.59 -28.96
N ASN A 245 -19.88 -23.08 -29.49
CA ASN A 245 -19.87 -24.19 -30.46
C ASN A 245 -20.15 -25.55 -29.85
N ASP A 246 -19.88 -25.76 -28.55
CA ASP A 246 -20.12 -27.04 -27.85
C ASP A 246 -21.46 -27.11 -27.09
N GLY A 247 -22.30 -26.07 -27.14
CA GLY A 247 -23.65 -26.06 -26.58
C GLY A 247 -23.76 -26.15 -25.05
N GLN A 248 -22.68 -25.90 -24.33
CA GLN A 248 -22.66 -25.87 -22.85
C GLN A 248 -22.39 -24.46 -22.29
N ALA A 249 -23.42 -23.62 -22.38
CA ALA A 249 -23.42 -22.34 -21.65
C ALA A 249 -24.19 -22.51 -20.34
N ASN A 250 -23.50 -22.90 -19.26
CA ASN A 250 -23.97 -22.67 -17.90
C ASN A 250 -22.83 -22.96 -16.89
N SER A 251 -22.10 -21.93 -16.50
CA SER A 251 -21.43 -21.91 -15.21
C SER A 251 -21.65 -20.54 -14.54
N PRO A 252 -22.12 -20.52 -13.29
CA PRO A 252 -22.32 -19.25 -12.57
C PRO A 252 -20.97 -18.58 -12.33
N GLU A 253 -20.93 -17.28 -12.58
CA GLU A 253 -19.76 -16.45 -12.30
C GLU A 253 -19.44 -16.48 -10.80
N GLU A 254 -18.31 -17.08 -10.43
CA GLU A 254 -17.83 -17.12 -9.05
C GLU A 254 -17.28 -15.76 -8.63
N PHE A 255 -17.72 -15.33 -7.45
CA PHE A 255 -17.27 -14.11 -6.76
C PHE A 255 -15.79 -14.20 -6.41
N PHE A 256 -15.03 -13.22 -6.81
CA PHE A 256 -13.61 -13.08 -6.46
C PHE A 256 -13.44 -12.08 -5.32
N CYS A 257 -13.01 -12.58 -4.18
CA CYS A 257 -12.61 -11.75 -3.05
C CYS A 257 -11.08 -11.65 -3.02
N PHE A 258 -10.51 -10.48 -3.34
CA PHE A 258 -9.07 -10.23 -3.22
C PHE A 258 -8.83 -9.29 -2.04
N SER A 259 -8.12 -9.78 -1.03
CA SER A 259 -7.65 -8.98 0.09
C SER A 259 -6.21 -8.55 -0.15
N ALA A 260 -6.03 -7.39 -0.76
CA ALA A 260 -4.76 -6.70 -0.73
C ALA A 260 -4.81 -5.69 0.40
N SER A 261 -4.03 -5.89 1.44
CA SER A 261 -3.90 -5.00 2.61
C SER A 261 -5.17 -4.80 3.46
N GLY A 262 -5.98 -5.86 3.69
CA GLY A 262 -7.07 -5.83 4.67
C GLY A 262 -8.32 -5.03 4.29
N THR A 263 -8.43 -4.57 3.06
CA THR A 263 -9.65 -3.97 2.52
C THR A 263 -10.30 -4.97 1.57
N PHE A 264 -11.50 -5.45 1.93
CA PHE A 264 -12.28 -6.32 1.05
C PHE A 264 -12.94 -5.46 -0.03
N VAL A 265 -12.43 -5.56 -1.26
CA VAL A 265 -13.10 -4.99 -2.44
C VAL A 265 -13.95 -6.10 -3.06
N TYR A 266 -15.26 -6.03 -2.89
CA TYR A 266 -16.22 -6.89 -3.60
C TYR A 266 -16.44 -6.30 -4.99
N LEU A 267 -15.91 -6.96 -6.03
CA LEU A 267 -16.20 -6.66 -7.42
C LEU A 267 -17.27 -7.63 -7.89
N CYS A 268 -18.53 -7.18 -7.91
CA CYS A 268 -19.63 -7.86 -8.60
C CYS A 268 -19.55 -7.56 -10.10
N PHE A 269 -19.30 -8.55 -10.94
CA PHE A 269 -19.47 -8.47 -12.39
C PHE A 269 -20.67 -9.30 -12.83
N GLY A 270 -21.74 -8.62 -13.15
CA GLY A 270 -22.91 -9.10 -13.85
C GLY A 270 -23.82 -7.91 -14.10
N HIS A 271 -24.07 -7.63 -15.37
CA HIS A 271 -24.96 -6.59 -15.94
C HIS A 271 -25.45 -5.46 -15.00
N THR A 272 -24.93 -4.25 -15.26
CA THR A 272 -25.52 -2.97 -14.83
C THR A 272 -25.78 -2.81 -13.32
N LEU A 273 -24.75 -2.58 -12.54
CA LEU A 273 -24.67 -1.56 -11.46
C LEU A 273 -23.32 -1.70 -10.75
N SER A 274 -22.41 -0.80 -11.00
CA SER A 274 -21.23 -0.65 -10.15
C SER A 274 -21.66 -0.01 -8.84
N VAL A 275 -21.86 -0.81 -7.81
CA VAL A 275 -21.95 -0.31 -6.43
C VAL A 275 -20.57 -0.51 -5.81
N VAL A 276 -19.81 0.56 -5.75
CA VAL A 276 -18.63 0.64 -4.88
C VAL A 276 -19.18 0.80 -3.46
N CYS A 277 -19.30 -0.30 -2.73
CA CYS A 277 -19.50 -0.24 -1.28
C CYS A 277 -18.14 -0.06 -0.62
N THR A 278 -17.73 1.18 -0.41
CA THR A 278 -16.74 1.52 0.61
C THR A 278 -17.47 1.45 1.95
N GLY A 279 -17.27 0.36 2.68
CA GLY A 279 -17.68 0.29 4.07
C GLY A 279 -16.80 1.23 4.89
N LEU A 280 -17.39 2.24 5.49
CA LEU A 280 -16.88 3.02 6.61
C LEU A 280 -16.70 2.15 7.84
#